data_c7800000fd7d4fd75c6f954c7a0a1399
#
_entry.id   c7800000fd7d4fd75c6f954c7a0a1399
#
_cell.length_a   1.000
_cell.length_b   1.000
_cell.length_c   1.000
_cell.angle_alpha   90.00
_cell.angle_beta   90.00
_cell.angle_gamma   90.00
#
_symmetry.space_group_name_H-M   'P 1'
#
loop_
_entity.id
_entity.type
_entity.pdbx_description
1 polymer ?
#
loop_
_entity_poly.entity_id
_entity_poly.type
_entity_poly.pdbx_seq_one_letter_code
_entity_poly.pdbx_strand_id
1 'polypeptide(L)'
;MYINFPNKLKSLNFVSSLGSQRAKVRWLFLVFHIEKLITVNINNNMANVIKLKKGLDINLKGKAIAKVSAANASRVYGLIPDAFWGMKPKVVVKEGDEVKAGDALFVNKMHPEMKFVSPVAGKVTLVERGERRKVLSVQVEAAADQQYVDFGKKQVDSLNADQVEAALLESGLFGFIMQRPYAVVANPNDAPKAIFISAFSDMPLAADINIVLKGQEKDFQTG
;
A
#
# COMPACT_ATOMS: atom_id res chain seq x y z
N MET A 1 -4.03 -3.57 5.15
CA MET A 1 -4.86 -3.69 3.95
C MET A 1 -5.71 -4.96 4.09
N TYR A 2 -7.04 -4.89 3.91
CA TYR A 2 -7.96 -6.03 4.13
C TYR A 2 -8.61 -6.44 2.82
N ILE A 3 -8.77 -7.74 2.59
CA ILE A 3 -9.68 -8.24 1.54
C ILE A 3 -10.94 -8.71 2.24
N ASN A 4 -12.08 -8.10 1.92
CA ASN A 4 -13.38 -8.57 2.33
C ASN A 4 -14.14 -9.02 1.08
N PHE A 5 -14.50 -10.31 1.02
CA PHE A 5 -15.27 -10.86 -0.09
C PHE A 5 -16.75 -10.96 0.30
N PRO A 6 -17.62 -10.14 -0.26
CA PRO A 6 -19.03 -10.40 -0.19
C PRO A 6 -19.45 -11.27 -1.38
N ASN A 7 -19.82 -12.50 -1.12
CA ASN A 7 -20.48 -13.49 -1.99
C ASN A 7 -19.59 -14.45 -2.81
N LYS A 8 -19.85 -15.74 -2.58
CA LYS A 8 -19.28 -16.94 -3.21
C LYS A 8 -19.23 -16.93 -4.75
N LEU A 9 -20.09 -16.20 -5.41
CA LEU A 9 -20.21 -16.20 -6.88
C LEU A 9 -19.17 -15.28 -7.57
N LYS A 10 -18.64 -14.26 -6.89
CA LYS A 10 -17.63 -13.36 -7.49
C LYS A 10 -16.22 -13.92 -7.42
N SER A 11 -15.94 -14.81 -6.48
CA SER A 11 -14.63 -15.48 -6.38
C SER A 11 -14.37 -16.47 -7.51
N LEU A 12 -15.41 -17.09 -8.07
CA LEU A 12 -15.27 -18.02 -9.20
C LEU A 12 -14.89 -17.33 -10.52
N ASN A 13 -15.36 -16.11 -10.74
CA ASN A 13 -15.01 -15.34 -11.95
C ASN A 13 -13.58 -14.79 -11.91
N PHE A 14 -13.06 -14.50 -10.73
CA PHE A 14 -11.68 -14.05 -10.56
C PHE A 14 -10.68 -15.20 -10.81
N VAL A 15 -10.99 -16.40 -10.33
CA VAL A 15 -10.18 -17.61 -10.56
C VAL A 15 -10.11 -18.00 -12.04
N SER A 16 -11.14 -17.69 -12.85
CA SER A 16 -11.15 -17.98 -14.30
C SER A 16 -10.20 -17.07 -15.09
N SER A 17 -9.81 -15.92 -14.56
CA SER A 17 -8.92 -14.97 -15.23
C SER A 17 -7.43 -15.30 -15.01
N LEU A 18 -7.09 -16.17 -14.07
CA LEU A 18 -5.72 -16.59 -13.81
C LEU A 18 -5.25 -17.63 -14.84
N GLY A 19 -4.31 -17.24 -15.70
CA GLY A 19 -3.90 -17.98 -16.89
C GLY A 19 -3.20 -19.32 -16.70
N SER A 20 -2.74 -19.73 -15.50
CA SER A 20 -2.05 -21.00 -15.31
C SER A 20 -2.80 -21.94 -14.36
N GLN A 21 -2.86 -23.23 -14.73
CA GLN A 21 -3.48 -24.30 -13.94
C GLN A 21 -2.85 -24.44 -12.53
N ARG A 22 -1.54 -24.18 -12.41
CA ARG A 22 -0.83 -24.26 -11.11
C ARG A 22 -1.19 -23.11 -10.16
N ALA A 23 -1.42 -21.90 -10.69
CA ALA A 23 -1.88 -20.77 -9.91
C ALA A 23 -3.32 -20.97 -9.42
N LYS A 24 -4.20 -21.55 -10.27
CA LYS A 24 -5.57 -21.90 -9.90
C LYS A 24 -5.65 -22.89 -8.74
N VAL A 25 -4.80 -23.92 -8.75
CA VAL A 25 -4.77 -24.94 -7.70
C VAL A 25 -4.24 -24.37 -6.38
N ARG A 26 -3.17 -23.56 -6.40
CA ARG A 26 -2.63 -22.91 -5.18
C ARG A 26 -3.62 -21.92 -4.58
N TRP A 27 -4.35 -21.18 -5.41
CA TRP A 27 -5.37 -20.23 -4.95
C TRP A 27 -6.60 -20.95 -4.39
N LEU A 28 -7.07 -22.02 -5.04
CA LEU A 28 -8.12 -22.88 -4.47
C LEU A 28 -7.71 -23.48 -3.11
N PHE A 29 -6.47 -23.95 -2.98
CA PHE A 29 -5.96 -24.45 -1.69
C PHE A 29 -5.91 -23.36 -0.62
N LEU A 30 -5.53 -22.13 -0.98
CA LEU A 30 -5.50 -20.99 -0.05
C LEU A 30 -6.92 -20.60 0.41
N VAL A 31 -7.87 -20.52 -0.52
CA VAL A 31 -9.27 -20.21 -0.21
C VAL A 31 -9.90 -21.35 0.62
N PHE A 32 -9.66 -22.61 0.27
CA PHE A 32 -10.13 -23.76 1.05
C PHE A 32 -9.51 -23.83 2.46
N HIS A 33 -8.24 -23.46 2.60
CA HIS A 33 -7.57 -23.40 3.91
C HIS A 33 -8.11 -22.26 4.77
N ILE A 34 -8.40 -21.10 4.18
CA ILE A 34 -9.02 -19.97 4.88
C ILE A 34 -10.46 -20.31 5.27
N GLU A 35 -11.25 -20.92 4.39
CA GLU A 35 -12.60 -21.37 4.73
C GLU A 35 -12.58 -22.43 5.83
N LYS A 36 -11.63 -23.38 5.80
CA LYS A 36 -11.49 -24.41 6.83
C LYS A 36 -10.99 -23.86 8.16
N LEU A 37 -10.09 -22.86 8.16
CA LEU A 37 -9.67 -22.14 9.36
C LEU A 37 -10.79 -21.29 9.97
N ILE A 38 -11.61 -20.65 9.15
CA ILE A 38 -12.79 -19.90 9.60
C ILE A 38 -13.85 -20.85 10.12
N THR A 39 -14.07 -21.98 9.46
CA THR A 39 -15.10 -22.97 9.88
C THR A 39 -14.70 -23.71 11.15
N VAL A 40 -13.40 -24.02 11.33
CA VAL A 40 -12.91 -24.69 12.55
C VAL A 40 -12.92 -23.79 13.78
N ASN A 41 -12.68 -22.46 13.60
CA ASN A 41 -12.75 -21.52 14.71
C ASN A 41 -14.17 -21.06 15.09
N ILE A 42 -15.17 -21.27 14.24
CA ILE A 42 -16.55 -20.89 14.54
C ILE A 42 -17.22 -21.93 15.48
N ASN A 43 -16.72 -23.15 15.53
CA ASN A 43 -17.36 -24.23 16.29
C ASN A 43 -16.89 -24.40 17.74
N ASN A 44 -15.86 -23.67 18.19
CA ASN A 44 -15.40 -23.77 19.57
C ASN A 44 -15.35 -22.38 20.24
N ASN A 45 -16.40 -22.09 21.04
CA ASN A 45 -16.45 -21.01 22.03
C ASN A 45 -16.59 -19.56 21.51
N MET A 46 -17.59 -19.30 20.68
CA MET A 46 -18.10 -17.94 20.51
C MET A 46 -19.44 -17.79 21.25
N ALA A 47 -19.38 -17.20 22.40
CA ALA A 47 -20.51 -17.10 23.33
C ALA A 47 -21.71 -16.27 22.82
N ASN A 48 -21.61 -15.43 21.81
CA ASN A 48 -22.77 -14.69 21.28
C ASN A 48 -22.55 -14.31 19.82
N VAL A 49 -23.20 -14.98 18.89
CA VAL A 49 -23.28 -14.57 17.49
C VAL A 49 -24.43 -13.57 17.35
N ILE A 50 -24.10 -12.30 17.21
CA ILE A 50 -25.08 -11.25 16.91
C ILE A 50 -25.28 -11.22 15.39
N LYS A 51 -26.45 -11.70 14.92
CA LYS A 51 -26.85 -11.55 13.52
C LYS A 51 -27.57 -10.23 13.32
N LEU A 52 -26.93 -9.30 12.65
CA LEU A 52 -27.56 -8.06 12.21
C LEU A 52 -28.38 -8.34 10.95
N LYS A 53 -29.68 -8.03 10.99
CA LYS A 53 -30.57 -8.11 9.83
C LYS A 53 -30.45 -6.90 8.91
N LYS A 54 -29.95 -5.79 9.43
CA LYS A 54 -29.85 -4.51 8.73
C LYS A 54 -28.54 -3.83 9.14
N GLY A 55 -27.81 -3.29 8.17
CA GLY A 55 -26.64 -2.46 8.43
C GLY A 55 -27.04 -1.05 8.86
N LEU A 56 -26.09 -0.30 9.42
CA LEU A 56 -26.21 1.13 9.64
C LEU A 56 -25.65 1.84 8.38
N ASP A 57 -26.55 2.17 7.48
CA ASP A 57 -26.18 2.92 6.27
C ASP A 57 -26.31 4.41 6.55
N ILE A 58 -25.28 5.17 6.18
CA ILE A 58 -25.34 6.64 6.17
C ILE A 58 -25.98 7.01 4.82
N ASN A 59 -27.22 7.50 4.85
CA ASN A 59 -27.96 7.90 3.65
C ASN A 59 -27.42 9.24 3.11
N LEU A 60 -26.24 9.20 2.48
CA LEU A 60 -25.72 10.35 1.75
C LEU A 60 -26.27 10.35 0.32
N LYS A 61 -26.73 11.51 -0.13
CA LYS A 61 -27.13 11.73 -1.52
C LYS A 61 -25.89 11.97 -2.37
N GLY A 62 -25.71 11.18 -3.40
CA GLY A 62 -24.64 11.35 -4.39
C GLY A 62 -23.73 10.12 -4.50
N LYS A 63 -22.98 10.09 -5.58
CA LYS A 63 -21.93 9.11 -5.86
C LYS A 63 -20.73 9.85 -6.42
N ALA A 64 -19.53 9.29 -6.23
CA ALA A 64 -18.35 9.74 -6.95
C ALA A 64 -18.62 9.66 -8.46
N ILE A 65 -18.20 10.68 -9.20
CA ILE A 65 -18.35 10.71 -10.66
C ILE A 65 -17.48 9.61 -11.24
N ALA A 66 -18.06 8.77 -12.12
CA ALA A 66 -17.36 7.67 -12.80
C ALA A 66 -16.43 8.21 -13.93
N LYS A 67 -15.59 9.20 -13.59
CA LYS A 67 -14.68 9.83 -14.55
C LYS A 67 -13.35 10.11 -13.87
N VAL A 68 -12.26 9.65 -14.49
CA VAL A 68 -10.91 10.04 -14.12
C VAL A 68 -10.62 11.40 -14.77
N SER A 69 -10.19 12.37 -13.98
CA SER A 69 -9.74 13.68 -14.45
C SER A 69 -8.30 13.92 -13.97
N ALA A 70 -7.47 14.46 -14.84
CA ALA A 70 -6.14 14.90 -14.46
C ALA A 70 -6.25 16.24 -13.72
N ALA A 71 -5.62 16.33 -12.56
CA ALA A 71 -5.40 17.59 -11.86
C ALA A 71 -4.08 18.20 -12.33
N ASN A 72 -3.98 19.53 -12.22
CA ASN A 72 -2.70 20.21 -12.46
C ASN A 72 -1.68 19.74 -11.40
N ALA A 73 -0.44 19.49 -11.85
CA ALA A 73 0.63 19.12 -10.96
C ALA A 73 0.91 20.26 -9.95
N SER A 74 1.14 19.90 -8.70
CA SER A 74 1.58 20.85 -7.68
C SER A 74 3.03 21.25 -7.91
N ARG A 75 3.38 22.46 -7.49
CA ARG A 75 4.77 22.92 -7.56
C ARG A 75 5.64 22.31 -6.46
N VAL A 76 5.06 22.13 -5.27
CA VAL A 76 5.75 21.62 -4.08
C VAL A 76 5.08 20.35 -3.60
N TYR A 77 5.89 19.36 -3.27
CA TYR A 77 5.48 18.07 -2.71
C TYR A 77 6.15 17.88 -1.35
N GLY A 78 5.35 17.50 -0.35
CA GLY A 78 5.84 17.25 1.01
C GLY A 78 5.69 15.80 1.41
N LEU A 79 6.75 15.20 1.93
CA LEU A 79 6.69 13.89 2.56
C LEU A 79 6.66 14.06 4.07
N ILE A 80 5.61 13.55 4.70
CA ILE A 80 5.31 13.71 6.13
C ILE A 80 5.64 12.42 6.87
N PRO A 81 6.66 12.41 7.75
CA PRO A 81 7.03 11.18 8.48
C PRO A 81 5.92 10.65 9.38
N ASP A 82 5.07 11.51 9.93
CA ASP A 82 3.95 11.10 10.80
C ASP A 82 2.87 10.28 10.07
N ALA A 83 2.85 10.28 8.72
CA ALA A 83 1.99 9.38 7.95
C ALA A 83 2.43 7.91 8.05
N PHE A 84 3.65 7.65 8.49
CA PHE A 84 4.24 6.31 8.63
C PHE A 84 4.39 5.95 10.11
N TRP A 85 3.33 5.44 10.68
CA TRP A 85 3.25 5.16 12.12
C TRP A 85 4.25 4.08 12.56
N GLY A 86 4.84 4.31 13.74
CA GLY A 86 5.77 3.36 14.37
C GLY A 86 7.23 3.51 13.95
N MET A 87 7.55 4.36 12.95
CA MET A 87 8.92 4.60 12.55
C MET A 87 9.53 5.86 13.18
N LYS A 88 10.85 5.91 13.27
CA LYS A 88 11.62 7.08 13.71
C LYS A 88 12.38 7.63 12.52
N PRO A 89 12.04 8.83 12.00
CA PRO A 89 12.68 9.37 10.81
C PRO A 89 14.12 9.86 11.09
N LYS A 90 15.02 9.52 10.17
CA LYS A 90 16.35 10.13 10.06
C LYS A 90 16.44 10.74 8.67
N VAL A 91 16.40 12.07 8.58
CA VAL A 91 16.55 12.80 7.32
C VAL A 91 17.96 12.61 6.78
N VAL A 92 18.07 12.32 5.51
CA VAL A 92 19.34 12.07 4.79
C VAL A 92 19.69 13.15 3.78
N VAL A 93 18.79 14.11 3.57
CA VAL A 93 18.96 15.26 2.68
C VAL A 93 19.05 16.57 3.45
N LYS A 94 19.52 17.62 2.81
CA LYS A 94 19.56 19.00 3.33
C LYS A 94 18.76 19.93 2.43
N GLU A 95 18.37 21.07 2.98
CA GLU A 95 17.80 22.15 2.18
C GLU A 95 18.80 22.59 1.12
N GLY A 96 18.33 22.70 -0.11
CA GLY A 96 19.16 23.04 -1.28
C GLY A 96 19.63 21.84 -2.09
N ASP A 97 19.57 20.62 -1.57
CA ASP A 97 19.95 19.41 -2.30
C ASP A 97 19.03 19.18 -3.51
N GLU A 98 19.60 18.71 -4.60
CA GLU A 98 18.87 18.23 -5.77
C GLU A 98 18.63 16.73 -5.63
N VAL A 99 17.39 16.29 -5.87
CA VAL A 99 16.96 14.90 -5.76
C VAL A 99 16.20 14.45 -7.00
N LYS A 100 16.33 13.19 -7.35
CA LYS A 100 15.50 12.52 -8.36
C LYS A 100 14.26 11.94 -7.72
N ALA A 101 13.21 11.71 -8.51
CA ALA A 101 12.10 10.88 -8.06
C ALA A 101 12.61 9.47 -7.76
N GLY A 102 12.43 9.02 -6.52
CA GLY A 102 12.99 7.75 -6.01
C GLY A 102 14.22 7.92 -5.10
N ASP A 103 14.83 9.10 -5.00
CA ASP A 103 15.89 9.34 -4.03
C ASP A 103 15.35 9.41 -2.60
N ALA A 104 16.08 8.85 -1.64
CA ALA A 104 15.67 8.84 -0.25
C ALA A 104 15.71 10.24 0.36
N LEU A 105 14.59 10.70 0.94
CA LEU A 105 14.51 11.93 1.72
C LEU A 105 14.78 11.67 3.21
N PHE A 106 14.27 10.58 3.72
CA PHE A 106 14.58 10.09 5.06
C PHE A 106 14.51 8.56 5.10
N VAL A 107 15.10 7.98 6.12
CA VAL A 107 15.10 6.55 6.40
C VAL A 107 14.56 6.29 7.80
N ASN A 108 14.14 5.05 8.07
CA ASN A 108 13.83 4.66 9.43
C ASN A 108 15.12 4.52 10.24
N LYS A 109 15.23 5.20 11.37
CA LYS A 109 16.44 5.16 12.23
C LYS A 109 16.72 3.75 12.76
N MET A 110 15.68 2.94 12.99
CA MET A 110 15.82 1.57 13.51
C MET A 110 16.14 0.57 12.41
N HIS A 111 15.73 0.85 11.18
CA HIS A 111 15.91 0.04 9.97
C HIS A 111 16.37 0.96 8.84
N PRO A 112 17.69 1.29 8.76
CA PRO A 112 18.20 2.26 7.78
C PRO A 112 18.02 1.83 6.32
N GLU A 113 17.83 0.54 6.05
CA GLU A 113 17.49 -0.03 4.76
C GLU A 113 16.10 0.39 4.27
N MET A 114 15.19 0.74 5.18
CA MET A 114 13.85 1.22 4.87
C MET A 114 13.90 2.70 4.49
N LYS A 115 13.82 2.95 3.20
CA LYS A 115 13.87 4.29 2.61
C LYS A 115 12.46 4.86 2.43
N PHE A 116 12.35 6.17 2.53
CA PHE A 116 11.17 6.96 2.19
C PHE A 116 11.60 7.97 1.14
N VAL A 117 11.12 7.78 -0.07
CA VAL A 117 11.69 8.39 -1.27
C VAL A 117 10.89 9.60 -1.76
N SER A 118 11.55 10.48 -2.50
CA SER A 118 10.92 11.63 -3.13
C SER A 118 9.94 11.18 -4.22
N PRO A 119 8.71 11.71 -4.24
CA PRO A 119 7.76 11.44 -5.31
C PRO A 119 8.08 12.17 -6.61
N VAL A 120 8.94 13.20 -6.57
CA VAL A 120 9.29 14.04 -7.71
C VAL A 120 10.79 14.34 -7.74
N ALA A 121 11.32 14.60 -8.94
CA ALA A 121 12.65 15.19 -9.08
C ALA A 121 12.56 16.69 -8.85
N GLY A 122 13.56 17.24 -8.17
CA GLY A 122 13.61 18.66 -7.91
C GLY A 122 14.55 19.04 -6.78
N LYS A 123 14.33 20.20 -6.20
CA LYS A 123 15.17 20.75 -5.13
C LYS A 123 14.46 20.66 -3.78
N VAL A 124 15.17 20.19 -2.76
CA VAL A 124 14.69 20.21 -1.38
C VAL A 124 14.63 21.66 -0.90
N THR A 125 13.43 22.17 -0.66
CA THR A 125 13.22 23.57 -0.28
C THR A 125 13.15 23.77 1.22
N LEU A 126 12.61 22.77 1.96
CA LEU A 126 12.40 22.88 3.39
C LEU A 126 12.49 21.52 4.08
N VAL A 127 13.22 21.49 5.19
CA VAL A 127 13.16 20.40 6.17
C VAL A 127 12.53 20.93 7.44
N GLU A 128 11.21 20.91 7.47
CA GLU A 128 10.44 21.46 8.57
C GLU A 128 10.63 20.66 9.85
N ARG A 129 10.91 21.36 10.95
CA ARG A 129 11.12 20.75 12.25
C ARG A 129 10.27 21.47 13.30
N GLY A 130 9.55 20.67 14.07
CA GLY A 130 8.77 21.14 15.22
C GLY A 130 9.55 21.05 16.54
N GLU A 131 8.78 21.01 17.61
CA GLU A 131 9.31 20.87 18.97
C GLU A 131 10.23 19.64 19.10
N ARG A 132 11.26 19.77 19.94
CA ARG A 132 12.26 18.72 20.18
C ARG A 132 12.93 18.18 18.91
N ARG A 133 13.03 19.04 17.88
CA ARG A 133 13.60 18.70 16.55
C ARG A 133 12.84 17.59 15.81
N LYS A 134 11.56 17.34 16.15
CA LYS A 134 10.71 16.41 15.43
C LYS A 134 10.62 16.86 13.96
N VAL A 135 10.87 15.95 13.01
CA VAL A 135 10.70 16.24 11.58
C VAL A 135 9.21 16.22 11.28
N LEU A 136 8.68 17.34 10.80
CA LEU A 136 7.27 17.49 10.43
C LEU A 136 7.06 17.18 8.96
N SER A 137 7.87 17.77 8.09
CA SER A 137 7.82 17.51 6.65
C SER A 137 9.20 17.71 5.99
N VAL A 138 9.40 17.03 4.86
CA VAL A 138 10.49 17.29 3.92
C VAL A 138 9.83 17.69 2.61
N GLN A 139 10.10 18.93 2.15
CA GLN A 139 9.44 19.51 0.98
C GLN A 139 10.42 19.58 -0.19
N VAL A 140 9.91 19.19 -1.36
CA VAL A 140 10.64 19.20 -2.63
C VAL A 140 9.86 20.04 -3.63
N GLU A 141 10.51 21.06 -4.20
CA GLU A 141 9.97 21.81 -5.32
C GLU A 141 10.28 21.06 -6.61
N ALA A 142 9.22 20.68 -7.33
CA ALA A 142 9.34 19.86 -8.53
C ALA A 142 10.08 20.61 -9.65
N ALA A 143 11.06 19.96 -10.26
CA ALA A 143 11.69 20.44 -11.48
C ALA A 143 10.76 20.28 -12.69
N ALA A 144 10.97 21.12 -13.72
CA ALA A 144 10.22 20.99 -14.96
C ALA A 144 10.51 19.65 -15.66
N ASP A 145 11.79 19.25 -15.69
CA ASP A 145 12.22 17.97 -16.23
C ASP A 145 12.36 16.95 -15.12
N GLN A 146 11.48 15.93 -15.15
CA GLN A 146 11.46 14.90 -14.13
C GLN A 146 12.50 13.81 -14.43
N GLN A 147 13.40 13.59 -13.49
CA GLN A 147 14.38 12.53 -13.50
C GLN A 147 14.00 11.46 -12.49
N TYR A 148 14.18 10.20 -12.86
CA TYR A 148 13.80 9.05 -12.05
C TYR A 148 15.02 8.21 -11.70
N VAL A 149 14.99 7.61 -10.52
CA VAL A 149 15.92 6.54 -10.17
C VAL A 149 15.49 5.27 -10.89
N ASP A 150 16.39 4.65 -11.63
CA ASP A 150 16.11 3.37 -12.28
C ASP A 150 16.38 2.23 -11.29
N PHE A 151 15.32 1.60 -10.79
CA PHE A 151 15.41 0.41 -9.94
C PHE A 151 15.51 -0.90 -10.74
N GLY A 152 15.56 -0.81 -12.07
CA GLY A 152 15.58 -1.94 -13.00
C GLY A 152 14.23 -2.67 -13.09
N LYS A 153 13.96 -3.23 -14.27
CA LYS A 153 12.78 -4.10 -14.46
C LYS A 153 13.08 -5.50 -13.95
N LYS A 154 12.30 -5.96 -12.98
CA LYS A 154 12.42 -7.31 -12.42
C LYS A 154 11.23 -8.15 -12.86
N GLN A 155 11.47 -9.40 -13.26
CA GLN A 155 10.38 -10.35 -13.53
C GLN A 155 9.94 -10.95 -12.19
N VAL A 156 8.80 -10.51 -11.69
CA VAL A 156 8.28 -10.87 -10.36
C VAL A 156 8.14 -12.39 -10.19
N ASP A 157 7.74 -13.10 -11.25
CA ASP A 157 7.58 -14.56 -11.22
C ASP A 157 8.89 -15.33 -10.95
N SER A 158 10.05 -14.70 -11.15
CA SER A 158 11.39 -15.30 -10.94
C SER A 158 12.03 -14.90 -9.61
N LEU A 159 11.43 -13.97 -8.86
CA LEU A 159 11.97 -13.48 -7.60
C LEU A 159 11.59 -14.41 -6.44
N ASN A 160 12.53 -14.58 -5.50
CA ASN A 160 12.22 -15.15 -4.18
C ASN A 160 11.73 -14.06 -3.22
N ALA A 161 11.25 -14.45 -2.02
CA ALA A 161 10.71 -13.53 -1.03
C ALA A 161 11.71 -12.43 -0.62
N ASP A 162 12.97 -12.82 -0.38
CA ASP A 162 14.02 -11.90 0.06
C ASP A 162 14.36 -10.86 -1.02
N GLN A 163 14.32 -11.27 -2.29
CA GLN A 163 14.55 -10.35 -3.43
C GLN A 163 13.41 -9.38 -3.62
N VAL A 164 12.16 -9.81 -3.39
CA VAL A 164 10.99 -8.93 -3.42
C VAL A 164 11.07 -7.93 -2.28
N GLU A 165 11.37 -8.38 -1.07
CA GLU A 165 11.54 -7.51 0.10
C GLU A 165 12.65 -6.48 -0.12
N ALA A 166 13.82 -6.90 -0.58
CA ALA A 166 14.93 -5.99 -0.89
C ALA A 166 14.53 -4.95 -1.94
N ALA A 167 13.77 -5.34 -2.97
CA ALA A 167 13.28 -4.40 -3.99
C ALA A 167 12.29 -3.39 -3.43
N LEU A 168 11.40 -3.81 -2.51
CA LEU A 168 10.45 -2.92 -1.85
C LEU A 168 11.14 -1.96 -0.89
N LEU A 169 12.16 -2.40 -0.16
CA LEU A 169 12.97 -1.57 0.73
C LEU A 169 13.75 -0.53 -0.07
N GLU A 170 14.38 -0.94 -1.17
CA GLU A 170 15.18 -0.07 -2.03
C GLU A 170 14.33 1.00 -2.72
N SER A 171 13.17 0.63 -3.25
CA SER A 171 12.25 1.54 -3.94
C SER A 171 11.43 2.44 -3.01
N GLY A 172 11.52 2.23 -1.68
CA GLY A 172 10.74 2.99 -0.70
C GLY A 172 9.27 2.57 -0.59
N LEU A 173 8.87 1.48 -1.23
CA LEU A 173 7.48 0.98 -1.19
C LEU A 173 7.19 0.17 0.08
N PHE A 174 8.21 -0.38 0.73
CA PHE A 174 8.03 -1.18 1.95
C PHE A 174 7.35 -0.39 3.08
N GLY A 175 7.58 0.91 3.17
CA GLY A 175 6.97 1.79 4.18
C GLY A 175 5.44 1.86 4.14
N PHE A 176 4.81 1.42 3.04
CA PHE A 176 3.35 1.35 2.91
C PHE A 176 2.74 0.04 3.42
N ILE A 177 3.57 -0.96 3.76
CA ILE A 177 3.12 -2.21 4.35
C ILE A 177 2.93 -2.01 5.85
N MET A 178 1.71 -2.26 6.34
CA MET A 178 1.34 -2.04 7.73
C MET A 178 1.21 -3.36 8.48
N GLN A 179 1.86 -3.46 9.62
CA GLN A 179 1.78 -4.62 10.52
C GLN A 179 0.57 -4.52 11.44
N ARG A 180 -0.23 -5.57 11.50
CA ARG A 180 -1.37 -5.68 12.43
C ARG A 180 -0.93 -6.40 13.71
N PRO A 181 -1.59 -6.14 14.88
CA PRO A 181 -2.83 -5.36 15.05
C PRO A 181 -2.62 -3.85 15.23
N TYR A 182 -1.39 -3.36 15.40
CA TYR A 182 -1.12 -1.97 15.82
C TYR A 182 -1.16 -0.96 14.68
N ALA A 183 -1.29 -1.42 13.42
CA ALA A 183 -1.27 -0.57 12.23
C ALA A 183 -0.04 0.36 12.15
N VAL A 184 1.11 -0.19 12.50
CA VAL A 184 2.43 0.45 12.36
C VAL A 184 3.10 -0.04 11.08
N VAL A 185 4.10 0.68 10.59
CA VAL A 185 4.92 0.20 9.46
C VAL A 185 5.53 -1.15 9.81
N ALA A 186 5.46 -2.09 8.88
CA ALA A 186 5.96 -3.45 9.09
C ALA A 186 7.46 -3.46 9.39
N ASN A 187 7.88 -4.41 10.22
CA ASN A 187 9.28 -4.64 10.50
C ASN A 187 9.86 -5.57 9.42
N PRO A 188 10.92 -5.17 8.71
CA PRO A 188 11.50 -5.99 7.65
C PRO A 188 12.12 -7.31 8.16
N ASN A 189 12.46 -7.38 9.45
CA ASN A 189 13.02 -8.61 10.03
C ASN A 189 11.95 -9.66 10.43
N ASP A 190 10.66 -9.32 10.30
CA ASP A 190 9.56 -10.19 10.70
C ASP A 190 8.96 -10.89 9.48
N ALA A 191 8.96 -12.21 9.45
CA ALA A 191 8.27 -12.97 8.41
C ALA A 191 6.74 -12.86 8.56
N PRO A 192 6.00 -12.35 7.58
CA PRO A 192 4.55 -12.22 7.68
C PRO A 192 3.86 -13.58 7.56
N LYS A 193 2.85 -13.85 8.39
CA LYS A 193 1.99 -15.03 8.26
C LYS A 193 1.10 -14.95 7.01
N ALA A 194 0.64 -13.77 6.68
CA ALA A 194 -0.22 -13.48 5.54
C ALA A 194 -0.16 -11.98 5.20
N ILE A 195 -0.37 -11.66 3.94
CA ILE A 195 -0.48 -10.29 3.43
C ILE A 195 -1.92 -10.08 2.97
N PHE A 196 -2.56 -9.03 3.49
CA PHE A 196 -3.94 -8.67 3.17
C PHE A 196 -3.95 -7.41 2.30
N ILE A 197 -4.55 -7.53 1.12
CA ILE A 197 -4.73 -6.43 0.18
C ILE A 197 -6.23 -6.14 0.08
N SER A 198 -6.65 -4.89 0.33
CA SER A 198 -8.03 -4.46 0.15
C SER A 198 -8.15 -3.57 -1.07
N ALA A 199 -8.97 -4.00 -2.01
CA ALA A 199 -9.37 -3.19 -3.18
C ALA A 199 -10.81 -2.65 -3.03
N PHE A 200 -11.35 -2.65 -1.81
CA PHE A 200 -12.72 -2.21 -1.53
C PHE A 200 -12.71 -1.09 -0.48
N SER A 201 -13.54 -0.09 -0.72
CA SER A 201 -13.85 0.94 0.28
C SER A 201 -15.35 1.21 0.27
N ASP A 202 -15.98 1.13 1.43
CA ASP A 202 -17.37 1.47 1.69
C ASP A 202 -17.54 2.89 2.28
N MET A 203 -16.46 3.66 2.30
CA MET A 203 -16.51 5.04 2.76
C MET A 203 -17.42 5.87 1.85
N PRO A 204 -18.17 6.81 2.41
CA PRO A 204 -18.98 7.75 1.62
C PRO A 204 -18.16 8.43 0.54
N LEU A 205 -18.68 8.46 -0.70
CA LEU A 205 -18.04 9.05 -1.88
C LEU A 205 -16.71 8.38 -2.29
N ALA A 206 -16.41 7.17 -1.81
CA ALA A 206 -15.26 6.41 -2.27
C ALA A 206 -15.36 6.13 -3.77
N ALA A 207 -14.21 6.22 -4.46
CA ALA A 207 -14.13 5.87 -5.88
C ALA A 207 -14.32 4.36 -6.08
N ASP A 208 -15.00 3.98 -7.18
CA ASP A 208 -15.10 2.59 -7.59
C ASP A 208 -13.73 2.10 -8.08
N ILE A 209 -13.21 1.04 -7.45
CA ILE A 209 -11.91 0.46 -7.79
C ILE A 209 -11.83 0.01 -9.26
N ASN A 210 -12.95 -0.43 -9.85
CA ASN A 210 -12.98 -0.82 -11.26
C ASN A 210 -12.71 0.37 -12.20
N ILE A 211 -13.08 1.58 -11.79
CA ILE A 211 -12.80 2.80 -12.56
C ILE A 211 -11.35 3.21 -12.38
N VAL A 212 -10.84 3.11 -11.12
CA VAL A 212 -9.46 3.47 -10.80
C VAL A 212 -8.46 2.56 -11.50
N LEU A 213 -8.74 1.25 -11.57
CA LEU A 213 -7.85 0.25 -12.17
C LEU A 213 -8.03 0.07 -13.66
N LYS A 214 -9.00 0.74 -14.29
CA LYS A 214 -9.30 0.56 -15.72
C LYS A 214 -8.06 0.81 -16.59
N GLY A 215 -7.62 -0.24 -17.29
CA GLY A 215 -6.43 -0.21 -18.14
C GLY A 215 -5.11 -0.49 -17.41
N GLN A 216 -5.12 -0.71 -16.09
CA GLN A 216 -3.96 -1.02 -15.26
C GLN A 216 -4.12 -2.35 -14.48
N GLU A 217 -5.08 -3.18 -14.89
CA GLU A 217 -5.39 -4.43 -14.20
C GLU A 217 -4.22 -5.41 -14.18
N LYS A 218 -3.40 -5.38 -15.22
CA LYS A 218 -2.20 -6.22 -15.35
C LYS A 218 -1.11 -5.82 -14.36
N ASP A 219 -0.89 -4.52 -14.21
CA ASP A 219 0.11 -3.98 -13.30
C ASP A 219 -0.31 -4.20 -11.85
N PHE A 220 -1.60 -4.01 -11.56
CA PHE A 220 -2.17 -4.32 -10.25
C PHE A 220 -2.08 -5.81 -9.89
N GLN A 221 -2.24 -6.70 -10.88
CA GLN A 221 -2.09 -8.14 -10.65
C GLN A 221 -0.63 -8.55 -10.43
N THR A 222 0.32 -7.84 -11.02
CA THR A 222 1.75 -8.09 -10.86
C THR A 222 2.24 -7.64 -9.48
N GLY A 223 1.77 -6.48 -9.00
CA GLY A 223 2.08 -5.95 -7.66
C GLY A 223 1.38 -6.72 -6.56
#